data_977ce3a4dffb97d60594cb350dbc7aac
#
_entry.id   977ce3a4dffb97d60594cb350dbc7aac
#
_cell.length_a   1.000
_cell.length_b   1.000
_cell.length_c   1.000
_cell.angle_alpha   90.00
_cell.angle_beta   90.00
_cell.angle_gamma   90.00
#
_symmetry.space_group_name_H-M   'P 1'
#
loop_
_entity.id
_entity.type
_entity.pdbx_description
1 polymer ?
#
loop_
_entity_poly.entity_id
_entity_poly.type
_entity_poly.pdbx_seq_one_letter_code
_entity_poly.pdbx_strand_id
1 'polypeptide(L)'
;MVYLRSILDAPHRYSSSLLDTALFDDFSGDGTRVCIDVDEPPGGPVVVQVSGSVDEAAAPVLHSFLREAVVRGRGVVLDLLQVTAVECDTAALLERAESLLRERGANITVAGGAAVRRAVRDAGFEDRIACFDTFGPAFEAAHRGCDHRTAARRVQP
;
A
#
# COMPACT_ATOMS: atom_id res chain seq x y z
N MET A 1 17.78 -1.79 -5.68
CA MET A 1 17.70 -0.31 -5.68
C MET A 1 16.24 0.06 -5.62
N VAL A 2 15.81 0.69 -4.58
CA VAL A 2 14.42 1.17 -4.43
C VAL A 2 14.42 2.63 -4.88
N TYR A 3 13.63 2.94 -5.91
CA TYR A 3 13.45 4.31 -6.36
C TYR A 3 12.13 4.86 -5.83
N LEU A 4 12.16 5.97 -5.16
CA LEU A 4 11.01 6.81 -4.90
C LEU A 4 10.71 7.64 -6.15
N ARG A 5 9.57 7.42 -6.77
CA ARG A 5 9.12 8.19 -7.91
C ARG A 5 7.70 8.68 -7.67
N SER A 6 7.51 9.94 -7.74
CA SER A 6 6.20 10.58 -7.59
C SER A 6 5.44 10.53 -8.93
N ILE A 7 4.18 10.11 -8.92
CA ILE A 7 3.41 9.76 -10.12
C ILE A 7 2.55 10.90 -10.66
N LEU A 8 2.25 11.90 -9.88
CA LEU A 8 1.36 12.99 -10.30
C LEU A 8 2.01 14.36 -10.14
N ASP A 9 1.88 15.18 -11.17
CA ASP A 9 2.25 16.60 -11.21
C ASP A 9 1.31 17.48 -10.34
N ALA A 10 0.98 17.00 -9.13
CA ALA A 10 0.18 17.75 -8.18
C ALA A 10 1.06 18.42 -7.12
N PRO A 11 0.71 19.63 -6.67
CA PRO A 11 1.56 20.42 -5.77
C PRO A 11 1.71 19.86 -4.34
N HIS A 12 1.22 18.67 -4.05
CA HIS A 12 1.26 18.05 -2.73
C HIS A 12 1.96 16.68 -2.75
N ARG A 13 3.10 16.64 -3.39
CA ARG A 13 3.96 15.45 -3.36
C ARG A 13 4.64 15.35 -2.01
N TYR A 14 4.26 14.36 -1.22
CA TYR A 14 5.09 13.93 -0.11
C TYR A 14 6.22 13.07 -0.68
N SER A 15 7.31 13.72 -1.05
CA SER A 15 8.58 13.01 -1.19
C SER A 15 9.04 12.76 0.24
N SER A 16 8.97 11.52 0.70
CA SER A 16 9.59 11.13 1.97
C SER A 16 11.11 11.15 1.79
N SER A 17 11.66 12.36 1.70
CA SER A 17 13.10 12.61 1.66
C SER A 17 13.80 12.27 2.98
N LEU A 18 13.07 11.73 3.95
CA LEU A 18 13.58 11.33 5.27
C LEU A 18 14.04 9.88 5.32
N LEU A 19 13.74 9.08 4.30
CA LEU A 19 14.39 7.79 4.15
C LEU A 19 15.71 8.04 3.45
N ASP A 20 16.74 8.20 4.26
CA ASP A 20 18.12 8.33 3.80
C ASP A 20 18.41 7.25 2.75
N THR A 21 18.69 7.66 1.53
CA THR A 21 18.97 6.80 0.38
C THR A 21 20.09 5.78 0.68
N ALA A 22 20.88 6.04 1.72
CA ALA A 22 21.96 5.18 2.18
C ALA A 22 21.50 3.83 2.78
N LEU A 23 20.25 3.71 3.24
CA LEU A 23 19.73 2.44 3.78
C LEU A 23 19.31 1.43 2.69
N PHE A 24 19.27 1.86 1.43
CA PHE A 24 18.75 1.06 0.31
C PHE A 24 19.81 0.64 -0.71
N ASP A 25 21.07 1.09 -0.53
CA ASP A 25 22.15 0.75 -1.45
C ASP A 25 22.62 -0.73 -1.35
N ASP A 26 22.25 -1.44 -0.29
CA ASP A 26 22.68 -2.83 -0.06
C ASP A 26 21.74 -3.90 -0.65
N PHE A 27 20.63 -3.50 -1.30
CA PHE A 27 19.73 -4.43 -1.98
C PHE A 27 20.14 -4.72 -3.43
N SER A 28 21.42 -4.80 -3.69
CA SER A 28 21.98 -5.27 -4.98
C SER A 28 21.98 -6.79 -5.09
N GLY A 29 20.80 -7.42 -4.91
CA GLY A 29 20.56 -8.79 -5.34
C GLY A 29 20.01 -8.77 -6.77
N ASP A 30 20.72 -9.44 -7.63
CA ASP A 30 20.42 -9.77 -9.03
C ASP A 30 19.00 -9.43 -9.54
N GLY A 31 18.84 -8.25 -10.12
CA GLY A 31 17.98 -8.03 -11.29
C GLY A 31 16.53 -7.61 -11.06
N THR A 32 15.88 -7.81 -9.94
CA THR A 32 14.47 -7.42 -9.74
C THR A 32 14.34 -6.23 -8.79
N ARG A 33 14.26 -5.05 -9.39
CA ARG A 33 14.11 -3.80 -8.65
C ARG A 33 12.65 -3.63 -8.23
N VAL A 34 12.41 -3.45 -6.94
CA VAL A 34 11.14 -2.94 -6.43
C VAL A 34 11.17 -1.42 -6.47
N CYS A 35 10.12 -0.82 -6.99
CA CYS A 35 9.88 0.61 -6.95
C CYS A 35 8.60 0.87 -6.15
N ILE A 36 8.65 1.79 -5.20
CA ILE A 36 7.50 2.16 -4.36
C ILE A 36 7.30 3.67 -4.46
N ASP A 37 6.11 4.05 -4.88
CA ASP A 37 5.67 5.44 -4.97
C ASP A 37 4.50 5.67 -4.03
N VAL A 38 4.45 6.83 -3.39
CA VAL A 38 3.34 7.22 -2.51
C VAL A 38 2.72 8.51 -3.01
N ASP A 39 1.41 8.50 -3.19
CA ASP A 39 0.62 9.66 -3.58
C ASP A 39 -0.50 9.91 -2.56
N GLU A 40 -0.73 11.17 -2.25
CA GLU A 40 -1.75 11.63 -1.30
C GLU A 40 -2.72 12.59 -1.96
N PRO A 41 -3.71 12.11 -2.74
CA PRO A 41 -4.71 12.99 -3.32
C PRO A 41 -5.46 13.78 -2.25
N PRO A 42 -5.70 15.08 -2.43
CA PRO A 42 -6.44 15.89 -1.47
C PRO A 42 -7.82 15.31 -1.17
N GLY A 43 -8.10 15.01 0.11
CA GLY A 43 -9.38 14.44 0.55
C GLY A 43 -9.62 12.98 0.14
N GLY A 44 -8.69 12.36 -0.56
CA GLY A 44 -8.78 10.95 -0.99
C GLY A 44 -7.99 9.98 -0.11
N PRO A 45 -8.02 8.69 -0.42
CA PRO A 45 -7.15 7.70 0.20
C PRO A 45 -5.69 7.94 -0.19
N VAL A 46 -4.77 7.45 0.63
CA VAL A 46 -3.35 7.40 0.28
C VAL A 46 -3.13 6.25 -0.68
N VAL A 47 -2.40 6.49 -1.75
CA VAL A 47 -2.06 5.47 -2.75
C VAL A 47 -0.60 5.07 -2.58
N VAL A 48 -0.36 3.79 -2.34
CA VAL A 48 0.99 3.20 -2.32
C VAL A 48 1.10 2.31 -3.55
N GLN A 49 1.83 2.77 -4.55
CA GLN A 49 2.05 2.03 -5.78
C GLN A 49 3.36 1.25 -5.70
N VAL A 50 3.31 -0.01 -6.04
CA VAL A 50 4.47 -0.92 -6.06
C VAL A 50 4.63 -1.50 -7.46
N SER A 51 5.84 -1.52 -7.96
CA SER A 51 6.19 -2.17 -9.23
C SER A 51 7.42 -3.05 -9.07
N GLY A 52 7.52 -4.06 -9.91
CA GLY A 52 8.60 -5.04 -9.88
C GLY A 52 8.24 -6.30 -9.11
N SER A 53 9.22 -6.98 -8.52
CA SER A 53 9.02 -8.20 -7.72
C SER A 53 9.04 -7.90 -6.23
N VAL A 54 8.07 -8.40 -5.50
CA VAL A 54 8.01 -8.30 -4.02
C VAL A 54 8.55 -9.59 -3.43
N ASP A 55 9.80 -9.58 -3.07
CA ASP A 55 10.51 -10.67 -2.41
C ASP A 55 10.60 -10.47 -0.88
N GLU A 56 11.26 -11.37 -0.19
CA GLU A 56 11.47 -11.29 1.27
C GLU A 56 12.26 -10.04 1.69
N ALA A 57 13.13 -9.52 0.84
CA ALA A 57 13.89 -8.30 1.11
C ALA A 57 13.03 -7.04 0.90
N ALA A 58 12.11 -7.05 -0.06
CA ALA A 58 11.20 -5.94 -0.34
C ALA A 58 10.08 -5.80 0.70
N ALA A 59 9.64 -6.89 1.32
CA ALA A 59 8.53 -6.90 2.26
C ALA A 59 8.71 -5.94 3.46
N PRO A 60 9.85 -5.91 4.18
CA PRO A 60 10.08 -4.96 5.26
C PRO A 60 10.11 -3.50 4.79
N VAL A 61 10.62 -3.26 3.58
CA VAL A 61 10.67 -1.93 2.96
C VAL A 61 9.25 -1.45 2.68
N LEU A 62 8.42 -2.27 2.04
CA LEU A 62 7.01 -1.97 1.79
C LEU A 62 6.25 -1.69 3.08
N HIS A 63 6.47 -2.49 4.12
CA HIS A 63 5.86 -2.26 5.44
C HIS A 63 6.27 -0.91 6.04
N SER A 64 7.54 -0.50 5.91
CA SER A 64 8.01 0.80 6.38
C SER A 64 7.34 1.95 5.63
N PHE A 65 7.18 1.85 4.31
CA PHE A 65 6.43 2.82 3.52
C PHE A 65 4.96 2.91 3.93
N LEU A 66 4.31 1.77 4.13
CA LEU A 66 2.93 1.75 4.63
C LEU A 66 2.80 2.43 5.99
N ARG A 67 3.73 2.18 6.90
CA ARG A 67 3.75 2.79 8.23
C ARG A 67 3.85 4.31 8.18
N GLU A 68 4.65 4.85 7.27
CA GLU A 68 4.81 6.29 7.08
C GLU A 68 3.66 6.92 6.30
N ALA A 69 3.15 6.22 5.30
CA ALA A 69 2.07 6.68 4.45
C ALA A 69 0.70 6.70 5.15
N VAL A 70 0.51 5.89 6.20
CA VAL A 70 -0.78 5.79 6.89
C VAL A 70 -1.09 7.06 7.66
N VAL A 71 -2.03 7.81 7.14
CA VAL A 71 -2.63 8.98 7.80
C VAL A 71 -3.89 8.54 8.55
N ARG A 72 -4.00 8.95 9.82
CA ARG A 72 -5.14 8.58 10.66
C ARG A 72 -6.48 8.97 10.02
N GLY A 73 -7.37 8.00 9.91
CA GLY A 73 -8.71 8.18 9.37
C GLY A 73 -8.81 8.20 7.84
N ARG A 74 -7.69 8.05 7.12
CA ARG A 74 -7.69 7.90 5.66
C ARG A 74 -7.55 6.44 5.27
N GLY A 75 -8.21 6.03 4.18
CA GLY A 75 -7.99 4.72 3.56
C GLY A 75 -6.65 4.66 2.84
N VAL A 76 -6.17 3.46 2.59
CA VAL A 76 -4.97 3.21 1.79
C VAL A 76 -5.33 2.30 0.63
N VAL A 77 -4.92 2.68 -0.56
CA VAL A 77 -4.91 1.82 -1.74
C VAL A 77 -3.50 1.28 -1.94
N LEU A 78 -3.33 -0.01 -1.84
CA LEU A 78 -2.09 -0.68 -2.21
C LEU A 78 -2.21 -1.11 -3.67
N ASP A 79 -1.59 -0.33 -4.56
CA ASP A 79 -1.60 -0.60 -5.99
C ASP A 79 -0.43 -1.52 -6.38
N LEU A 80 -0.75 -2.76 -6.66
CA LEU A 80 0.17 -3.83 -7.05
C LEU A 80 -0.04 -4.27 -8.51
N LEU A 81 -0.68 -3.45 -9.34
CA LEU A 81 -0.96 -3.79 -10.75
C LEU A 81 0.32 -3.96 -11.58
N GLN A 82 1.41 -3.28 -11.19
CA GLN A 82 2.72 -3.36 -11.83
C GLN A 82 3.66 -4.39 -11.16
N VAL A 83 3.15 -5.14 -10.19
CA VAL A 83 3.92 -6.21 -9.55
C VAL A 83 3.96 -7.42 -10.47
N THR A 84 5.16 -7.89 -10.78
CA THR A 84 5.40 -9.03 -11.69
C THR A 84 5.43 -10.37 -10.97
N ALA A 85 5.86 -10.39 -9.72
CA ALA A 85 5.92 -11.59 -8.89
C ALA A 85 5.80 -11.24 -7.41
N VAL A 86 5.25 -12.16 -6.61
CA VAL A 86 5.20 -12.08 -5.16
C VAL A 86 5.91 -13.31 -4.61
N GLU A 87 7.08 -13.11 -4.03
CA GLU A 87 8.00 -14.16 -3.57
C GLU A 87 8.35 -13.99 -2.07
N CYS A 88 7.39 -13.47 -1.30
CA CYS A 88 7.55 -13.29 0.14
C CYS A 88 6.41 -13.98 0.91
N ASP A 89 6.53 -14.05 2.24
CA ASP A 89 5.42 -14.45 3.11
C ASP A 89 4.31 -13.41 3.07
N THR A 90 3.40 -13.59 2.12
CA THR A 90 2.27 -12.69 1.88
C THR A 90 1.35 -12.63 3.11
N ALA A 91 1.16 -13.73 3.83
CA ALA A 91 0.33 -13.75 5.03
C ALA A 91 0.90 -12.82 6.10
N ALA A 92 2.19 -12.93 6.40
CA ALA A 92 2.86 -12.06 7.37
C ALA A 92 2.85 -10.59 6.95
N LEU A 93 3.07 -10.30 5.67
CA LEU A 93 3.03 -8.95 5.13
C LEU A 93 1.65 -8.31 5.29
N LEU A 94 0.60 -9.01 4.90
CA LEU A 94 -0.77 -8.52 4.95
C LEU A 94 -1.29 -8.39 6.38
N GLU A 95 -0.93 -9.31 7.26
CA GLU A 95 -1.31 -9.24 8.68
C GLU A 95 -0.72 -8.01 9.36
N ARG A 96 0.56 -7.72 9.10
CA ARG A 96 1.22 -6.52 9.62
C ARG A 96 0.60 -5.24 9.05
N ALA A 97 0.32 -5.20 7.76
CA ALA A 97 -0.30 -4.06 7.10
C ALA A 97 -1.71 -3.80 7.64
N GLU A 98 -2.54 -4.84 7.75
CA GLU A 98 -3.89 -4.72 8.28
C GLU A 98 -3.90 -4.27 9.74
N SER A 99 -3.03 -4.81 10.58
CA SER A 99 -2.91 -4.43 11.99
C SER A 99 -2.53 -2.96 12.12
N LEU A 100 -1.55 -2.51 11.38
CA LEU A 100 -1.11 -1.11 11.36
C LEU A 100 -2.24 -0.15 10.96
N LEU A 101 -2.98 -0.49 9.91
CA LEU A 101 -4.07 0.33 9.40
C LEU A 101 -5.25 0.37 10.37
N ARG A 102 -5.58 -0.76 10.97
CA ARG A 102 -6.64 -0.86 11.98
C ARG A 102 -6.33 -0.01 13.22
N GLU A 103 -5.10 -0.03 13.71
CA GLU A 103 -4.65 0.83 14.82
C GLU A 103 -4.81 2.32 14.52
N ARG A 104 -4.63 2.69 13.26
CA ARG A 104 -4.80 4.07 12.78
C ARG A 104 -6.23 4.43 12.40
N GLY A 105 -7.17 3.50 12.51
CA GLY A 105 -8.56 3.69 12.07
C GLY A 105 -8.70 3.83 10.56
N ALA A 106 -7.73 3.31 9.81
CA ALA A 106 -7.73 3.27 8.35
C ALA A 106 -8.20 1.91 7.85
N ASN A 107 -8.50 1.82 6.56
CA ASN A 107 -8.78 0.59 5.85
C ASN A 107 -7.83 0.45 4.66
N ILE A 108 -7.60 -0.77 4.23
CA ILE A 108 -6.78 -1.06 3.06
C ILE A 108 -7.63 -1.71 1.97
N THR A 109 -7.40 -1.30 0.73
CA THR A 109 -7.83 -2.00 -0.47
C THR A 109 -6.62 -2.32 -1.33
N VAL A 110 -6.67 -3.40 -2.08
CA VAL A 110 -5.59 -3.83 -2.97
C VAL A 110 -6.09 -3.82 -4.41
N ALA A 111 -5.32 -3.20 -5.29
CA ALA A 111 -5.46 -3.37 -6.72
C ALA A 111 -4.32 -4.27 -7.21
N GLY A 112 -4.63 -5.39 -7.85
CA GLY A 112 -3.60 -6.32 -8.26
C GLY A 112 -4.04 -7.30 -9.32
N GLY A 113 -3.10 -7.76 -10.13
CA GLY A 113 -3.31 -8.77 -11.14
C GLY A 113 -3.58 -10.15 -10.56
N ALA A 114 -3.69 -11.15 -11.42
CA ALA A 114 -4.04 -12.52 -11.05
C ALA A 114 -3.06 -13.14 -10.04
N ALA A 115 -1.76 -12.86 -10.17
CA ALA A 115 -0.72 -13.37 -9.26
C ALA A 115 -0.90 -12.81 -7.84
N VAL A 116 -1.14 -11.50 -7.73
CA VAL A 116 -1.36 -10.83 -6.43
C VAL A 116 -2.65 -11.35 -5.78
N ARG A 117 -3.74 -11.41 -6.53
CA ARG A 117 -5.03 -11.90 -5.99
C ARG A 117 -4.95 -13.36 -5.54
N ARG A 118 -4.18 -14.18 -6.26
CA ARG A 118 -3.90 -15.55 -5.84
C ARG A 118 -3.12 -15.58 -4.53
N ALA A 119 -2.05 -14.77 -4.41
CA ALA A 119 -1.24 -14.69 -3.19
C ALA A 119 -2.08 -14.25 -1.97
N VAL A 120 -2.98 -13.28 -2.14
CA VAL A 120 -3.91 -12.83 -1.08
C VAL A 120 -4.87 -13.94 -0.66
N ARG A 121 -5.42 -14.67 -1.64
CA ARG A 121 -6.31 -15.82 -1.39
C ARG A 121 -5.59 -16.96 -0.68
N ASP A 122 -4.42 -17.34 -1.16
CA ASP A 122 -3.62 -18.44 -0.61
C ASP A 122 -3.16 -18.10 0.82
N ALA A 123 -2.99 -16.83 1.13
CA ALA A 123 -2.72 -16.32 2.47
C ALA A 123 -3.97 -16.25 3.38
N GLY A 124 -5.18 -16.52 2.86
CA GLY A 124 -6.42 -16.49 3.63
C GLY A 124 -6.97 -15.11 3.94
N PHE A 125 -6.62 -14.10 3.15
CA PHE A 125 -7.03 -12.70 3.38
C PHE A 125 -8.14 -12.21 2.44
N GLU A 126 -8.70 -13.06 1.59
CA GLU A 126 -9.71 -12.64 0.61
C GLU A 126 -10.98 -12.04 1.23
N ASP A 127 -11.35 -12.48 2.44
CA ASP A 127 -12.51 -11.95 3.18
C ASP A 127 -12.19 -10.72 4.03
N ARG A 128 -10.92 -10.45 4.27
CA ARG A 128 -10.45 -9.38 5.16
C ARG A 128 -9.96 -8.16 4.39
N ILE A 129 -9.40 -8.36 3.21
CA ILE A 129 -8.84 -7.32 2.36
C ILE A 129 -9.55 -7.36 1.01
N ALA A 130 -10.23 -6.27 0.66
CA ALA A 130 -10.87 -6.15 -0.64
C ALA A 130 -9.82 -6.01 -1.75
N CYS A 131 -9.83 -6.95 -2.68
CA CYS A 131 -8.94 -6.97 -3.83
C CYS A 131 -9.71 -6.71 -5.12
N PHE A 132 -9.15 -5.86 -5.94
CA PHE A 132 -9.70 -5.45 -7.23
C PHE A 132 -8.67 -5.71 -8.34
N ASP A 133 -9.15 -5.96 -9.54
CA ASP A 133 -8.32 -6.16 -10.73
C ASP A 133 -7.97 -4.85 -11.45
N THR A 134 -8.54 -3.74 -11.02
CA THR A 134 -8.29 -2.40 -11.55
C THR A 134 -8.17 -1.37 -10.42
N PHE A 135 -7.50 -0.25 -10.70
CA PHE A 135 -7.26 0.81 -9.73
C PHE A 135 -8.52 1.56 -9.29
N GLY A 136 -9.39 1.95 -10.24
CA GLY A 136 -10.55 2.79 -9.96
C GLY A 136 -11.46 2.24 -8.86
N PRO A 137 -11.97 1.01 -8.97
CA PRO A 137 -12.80 0.39 -7.93
C PRO A 137 -12.09 0.26 -6.57
N ALA A 138 -10.79 -0.02 -6.55
CA ALA A 138 -10.01 -0.08 -5.32
C ALA A 138 -9.95 1.30 -4.63
N PHE A 139 -9.71 2.35 -5.41
CA PHE A 139 -9.68 3.72 -4.93
C PHE A 139 -11.02 4.16 -4.35
N GLU A 140 -12.11 3.92 -5.06
CA GLU A 140 -13.46 4.24 -4.59
C GLU A 140 -13.84 3.49 -3.32
N ALA A 141 -13.47 2.22 -3.21
CA ALA A 141 -13.74 1.41 -2.02
C ALA A 141 -12.95 1.93 -0.80
N ALA A 142 -11.69 2.31 -0.97
CA ALA A 142 -10.88 2.92 0.09
C ALA A 142 -11.46 4.27 0.53
N HIS A 143 -11.93 5.07 -0.41
CA HIS A 143 -12.51 6.38 -0.14
C HIS A 143 -13.83 6.26 0.65
N ARG A 144 -14.74 5.40 0.23
CA ARG A 144 -16.01 5.14 0.94
C ARG A 144 -15.82 4.61 2.35
N GLY A 145 -14.82 3.77 2.56
CA GLY A 145 -14.49 3.24 3.88
C GLY A 145 -14.09 4.32 4.88
N CYS A 146 -13.53 5.43 4.42
CA CYS A 146 -13.22 6.59 5.23
C CYS A 146 -14.47 7.39 5.61
N ASP A 147 -15.39 7.59 4.67
CA ASP A 147 -16.61 8.36 4.88
C ASP A 147 -17.52 7.75 5.95
N HIS A 148 -17.70 6.43 5.93
CA HIS A 148 -18.51 5.73 6.94
C HIS A 148 -17.95 5.86 8.37
N ARG A 149 -16.61 5.88 8.54
CA ARG A 149 -15.98 6.06 9.85
C ARG A 149 -16.05 7.49 10.36
N THR A 150 -16.01 8.46 9.46
CA THR A 150 -16.14 9.89 9.81
C THR A 150 -17.57 10.20 10.22
N ALA A 151 -18.57 9.63 9.58
CA ALA A 151 -19.97 9.77 9.92
C ALA A 151 -20.30 9.16 11.30
N ALA A 152 -19.77 7.97 11.59
CA ALA A 152 -19.97 7.31 12.89
C ALA A 152 -19.38 8.09 14.07
N ARG A 153 -18.29 8.86 13.86
CA ARG A 153 -17.71 9.71 14.90
C ARG A 153 -18.50 10.98 15.21
N ARG A 154 -19.35 11.44 14.29
CA ARG A 154 -20.19 12.64 14.48
C ARG A 154 -21.47 12.39 15.27
N VAL A 155 -21.81 11.14 15.54
CA VAL A 155 -23.08 10.74 16.20
C VAL A 155 -22.89 10.38 17.69
N GLN A 156 -21.73 10.57 18.28
CA GLN A 156 -21.60 10.43 19.74
C GLN A 156 -21.77 11.80 20.40
N PRO A 157 -22.83 11.95 21.24
CA PRO A 157 -23.07 13.16 22.03
C PRO A 157 -22.01 13.37 23.11
#